data_ee69717cd1e463264ee15727b916c90c
#
_entry.id   ee69717cd1e463264ee15727b916c90c
#
_cell.length_a   1.000
_cell.length_b   1.000
_cell.length_c   1.000
_cell.angle_alpha   90.00
_cell.angle_beta   90.00
_cell.angle_gamma   90.00
#
_symmetry.space_group_name_H-M   'P 1'
#
loop_
_entity.id
_entity.type
_entity.pdbx_description
1 polymer ?
#
loop_
_entity_poly.entity_id
_entity_poly.type
_entity_poly.pdbx_seq_one_letter_code
_entity_poly.pdbx_strand_id
1 'polypeptide(L)'
;MRTRSLIVPIVLISLAVPLSAQMSRVALVRQSDIIFAGTVTRAGVVRVDQVFEKPDAVSLMKGDSVAVVAARAGSPPLNPGMQATFYTTGWIYGRWITVREVGHEPIGPQLATVAGTGTAQQDLVAGARQQVNDADLKARIQTAAMVVVGRVEQIRPPAYTGAPARPKRFTEHDPNWQEAIIHVDEGLKGATAGERVVVRFPGSRDVAFVGTPKFAAGQEGTFLLRKDSATGSPLALMAGQTVQAYTALHRLDVLSKQDAPHVRTLMRTP
;
A
#
# COMPACT_ATOMS: atom_id res chain seq x y z
N MET A 1 -75.70 -13.38 -29.53
CA MET A 1 -74.96 -12.95 -28.33
C MET A 1 -73.47 -12.99 -28.71
N ARG A 2 -72.79 -11.84 -28.85
CA ARG A 2 -71.35 -11.74 -29.13
C ARG A 2 -70.63 -11.20 -27.90
N THR A 3 -69.88 -12.07 -27.21
CA THR A 3 -69.07 -11.74 -26.06
C THR A 3 -67.80 -11.01 -26.53
N ARG A 4 -67.61 -9.77 -26.14
CA ARG A 4 -66.39 -8.99 -26.35
C ARG A 4 -65.43 -9.23 -25.18
N SER A 5 -64.30 -9.91 -25.42
CA SER A 5 -63.21 -10.01 -24.45
C SER A 5 -62.41 -8.70 -24.45
N LEU A 6 -62.35 -8.08 -23.28
CA LEU A 6 -61.48 -6.95 -22.99
C LEU A 6 -60.10 -7.49 -22.64
N ILE A 7 -59.09 -7.20 -23.47
CA ILE A 7 -57.67 -7.42 -23.17
C ILE A 7 -57.15 -6.18 -22.50
N VAL A 8 -56.80 -6.31 -21.22
CA VAL A 8 -56.12 -5.24 -20.45
C VAL A 8 -54.60 -5.41 -20.62
N PRO A 9 -53.91 -4.43 -21.18
CA PRO A 9 -52.45 -4.53 -21.28
C PRO A 9 -51.82 -4.28 -19.91
N ILE A 10 -51.08 -5.28 -19.37
CA ILE A 10 -50.22 -5.12 -18.19
C ILE A 10 -48.94 -4.39 -18.66
N VAL A 11 -48.83 -3.13 -18.29
CA VAL A 11 -47.58 -2.36 -18.49
C VAL A 11 -46.61 -2.75 -17.36
N LEU A 12 -45.63 -3.57 -17.67
CA LEU A 12 -44.48 -3.85 -16.80
C LEU A 12 -43.57 -2.60 -16.79
N ILE A 13 -43.71 -1.78 -15.73
CA ILE A 13 -42.76 -0.71 -15.45
C ILE A 13 -41.52 -1.36 -14.84
N SER A 14 -40.48 -1.59 -15.68
CA SER A 14 -39.14 -1.93 -15.22
C SER A 14 -38.56 -0.74 -14.48
N LEU A 15 -38.59 -0.76 -13.15
CA LEU A 15 -37.81 0.13 -12.30
C LEU A 15 -36.35 -0.24 -12.48
N ALA A 16 -35.66 0.45 -13.39
CA ALA A 16 -34.19 0.44 -13.46
C ALA A 16 -33.68 1.11 -12.18
N VAL A 17 -33.35 0.31 -11.16
CA VAL A 17 -32.59 0.78 -10.00
C VAL A 17 -31.20 1.18 -10.55
N PRO A 18 -30.75 2.45 -10.39
CA PRO A 18 -29.42 2.81 -10.78
C PRO A 18 -28.45 1.95 -9.97
N LEU A 19 -27.69 1.10 -10.66
CA LEU A 19 -26.56 0.39 -10.10
C LEU A 19 -25.54 1.47 -9.75
N SER A 20 -25.62 2.05 -8.56
CA SER A 20 -24.52 2.83 -8.00
C SER A 20 -23.33 1.89 -7.97
N ALA A 21 -22.31 2.23 -8.75
CA ALA A 21 -21.11 1.41 -8.88
C ALA A 21 -20.45 1.29 -7.49
N GLN A 22 -20.77 0.20 -6.80
CA GLN A 22 -20.20 -0.11 -5.49
C GLN A 22 -18.72 -0.37 -5.71
N MET A 23 -17.87 0.38 -5.01
CA MET A 23 -16.41 0.17 -5.11
C MET A 23 -16.09 -1.28 -4.73
N SER A 24 -15.18 -1.89 -5.50
CA SER A 24 -14.69 -3.23 -5.14
C SER A 24 -13.94 -3.18 -3.80
N ARG A 25 -13.95 -4.29 -3.06
CA ARG A 25 -13.19 -4.39 -1.79
C ARG A 25 -11.72 -4.03 -1.96
N VAL A 26 -11.09 -4.46 -3.05
CA VAL A 26 -9.71 -4.10 -3.38
C VAL A 26 -9.53 -2.59 -3.49
N ALA A 27 -10.48 -1.89 -4.12
CA ALA A 27 -10.43 -0.43 -4.23
C ALA A 27 -10.66 0.26 -2.89
N LEU A 28 -11.56 -0.27 -2.05
CA LEU A 28 -11.79 0.22 -0.68
C LEU A 28 -10.52 0.05 0.17
N VAL A 29 -9.92 -1.14 0.18
CA VAL A 29 -8.67 -1.43 0.91
C VAL A 29 -7.53 -0.53 0.43
N ARG A 30 -7.39 -0.30 -0.88
CA ARG A 30 -6.32 0.56 -1.44
C ARG A 30 -6.38 2.00 -0.91
N GLN A 31 -7.58 2.53 -0.67
CA GLN A 31 -7.80 3.91 -0.24
C GLN A 31 -7.89 4.06 1.29
N SER A 32 -7.74 2.98 2.04
CA SER A 32 -7.96 2.97 3.48
C SER A 32 -6.67 2.83 4.26
N ASP A 33 -6.58 3.63 5.35
CA ASP A 33 -5.51 3.55 6.34
C ASP A 33 -5.94 2.73 7.57
N ILE A 34 -7.25 2.79 7.90
CA ILE A 34 -7.84 2.11 9.06
C ILE A 34 -9.04 1.29 8.58
N ILE A 35 -9.03 0.00 8.85
CA ILE A 35 -10.10 -0.94 8.50
C ILE A 35 -10.53 -1.68 9.75
N PHE A 36 -11.81 -1.62 10.07
CA PHE A 36 -12.36 -2.29 11.26
C PHE A 36 -13.81 -2.76 11.04
N ALA A 37 -14.19 -3.81 11.73
CA ALA A 37 -15.61 -4.17 11.89
C ALA A 37 -16.18 -3.43 13.10
N GLY A 38 -17.43 -2.98 12.98
CA GLY A 38 -18.07 -2.29 14.08
C GLY A 38 -19.57 -2.23 13.96
N THR A 39 -20.20 -1.88 15.09
CA THR A 39 -21.64 -1.70 15.22
C THR A 39 -21.93 -0.20 15.38
N VAL A 40 -22.79 0.34 14.53
CA VAL A 40 -23.28 1.72 14.62
C VAL A 40 -24.10 1.86 15.89
N THR A 41 -23.65 2.70 16.83
CA THR A 41 -24.36 2.95 18.09
C THR A 41 -25.32 4.12 17.99
N ARG A 42 -24.97 5.12 17.19
CA ARG A 42 -25.78 6.29 16.83
C ARG A 42 -25.26 6.88 15.53
N ALA A 43 -25.98 7.83 14.95
CA ALA A 43 -25.58 8.48 13.72
C ALA A 43 -24.12 8.97 13.77
N GLY A 44 -23.29 8.50 12.85
CA GLY A 44 -21.87 8.85 12.75
C GLY A 44 -20.95 8.31 13.87
N VAL A 45 -21.43 7.43 14.77
CA VAL A 45 -20.58 6.82 15.81
C VAL A 45 -20.68 5.31 15.76
N VAL A 46 -19.53 4.67 15.64
CA VAL A 46 -19.39 3.22 15.53
C VAL A 46 -18.59 2.71 16.74
N ARG A 47 -19.11 1.68 17.40
CA ARG A 47 -18.33 0.90 18.38
C ARG A 47 -17.52 -0.14 17.60
N VAL A 48 -16.22 -0.19 17.86
CA VAL A 48 -15.30 -1.14 17.23
C VAL A 48 -15.53 -2.54 17.80
N ASP A 49 -15.83 -3.49 16.95
CA ASP A 49 -15.98 -4.89 17.33
C ASP A 49 -14.68 -5.67 17.04
N GLN A 50 -13.95 -5.30 15.97
CA GLN A 50 -12.64 -5.86 15.62
C GLN A 50 -11.84 -4.88 14.75
N VAL A 51 -10.54 -4.76 14.98
CA VAL A 51 -9.61 -4.00 14.12
C VAL A 51 -8.91 -4.98 13.18
N PHE A 52 -8.95 -4.72 11.88
CA PHE A 52 -8.26 -5.51 10.87
C PHE A 52 -6.93 -4.88 10.48
N GLU A 53 -6.93 -3.55 10.32
CA GLU A 53 -5.75 -2.79 9.89
C GLU A 53 -5.77 -1.39 10.48
N LYS A 54 -4.60 -0.90 10.89
CA LYS A 54 -4.38 0.47 11.34
C LYS A 54 -2.89 0.83 11.29
N PRO A 55 -2.53 2.12 11.16
CA PRO A 55 -1.16 2.59 11.38
C PRO A 55 -0.72 2.33 12.83
N ASP A 56 0.58 2.11 13.05
CA ASP A 56 1.14 1.88 14.39
C ASP A 56 0.92 3.07 15.34
N ALA A 57 0.90 4.28 14.77
CA ALA A 57 0.64 5.52 15.52
C ALA A 57 -0.81 5.64 16.03
N VAL A 58 -1.74 4.80 15.56
CA VAL A 58 -3.15 4.85 15.92
C VAL A 58 -3.42 3.85 17.04
N SER A 59 -3.82 4.37 18.20
CA SER A 59 -4.31 3.54 19.31
C SER A 59 -5.81 3.31 19.15
N LEU A 60 -6.17 2.20 18.53
CA LEU A 60 -7.55 1.76 18.32
C LEU A 60 -7.68 0.31 18.71
N MET A 61 -8.70 0.00 19.55
CA MET A 61 -8.94 -1.34 20.08
C MET A 61 -10.43 -1.70 20.02
N LYS A 62 -10.72 -2.99 20.19
CA LYS A 62 -12.10 -3.48 20.36
C LYS A 62 -12.76 -2.79 21.56
N GLY A 63 -13.99 -2.32 21.37
CA GLY A 63 -14.77 -1.60 22.37
C GLY A 63 -14.69 -0.08 22.25
N ASP A 64 -13.68 0.46 21.56
CA ASP A 64 -13.57 1.89 21.34
C ASP A 64 -14.71 2.45 20.50
N SER A 65 -15.00 3.74 20.72
CA SER A 65 -15.94 4.48 19.87
C SER A 65 -15.18 5.32 18.85
N VAL A 66 -15.58 5.21 17.58
CA VAL A 66 -15.02 5.95 16.45
C VAL A 66 -16.11 6.84 15.85
N ALA A 67 -15.81 8.13 15.68
CA ALA A 67 -16.65 9.03 14.90
C ALA A 67 -16.33 8.84 13.40
N VAL A 68 -17.32 8.44 12.62
CA VAL A 68 -17.17 8.18 11.18
C VAL A 68 -17.88 9.29 10.41
N VAL A 69 -17.10 10.07 9.67
CA VAL A 69 -17.61 11.14 8.80
C VAL A 69 -17.82 10.58 7.41
N ALA A 70 -19.03 10.73 6.86
CA ALA A 70 -19.40 10.21 5.55
C ALA A 70 -18.47 10.72 4.45
N ALA A 71 -18.14 9.84 3.49
CA ALA A 71 -17.22 10.13 2.38
C ALA A 71 -17.75 11.22 1.44
N ARG A 72 -19.06 11.21 1.17
CA ARG A 72 -19.73 12.10 0.21
C ARG A 72 -21.13 12.45 0.70
N ALA A 73 -21.61 13.62 0.24
CA ALA A 73 -23.04 13.94 0.34
C ALA A 73 -23.85 12.88 -0.44
N GLY A 74 -24.85 12.27 0.21
CA GLY A 74 -25.65 11.21 -0.41
C GLY A 74 -25.17 9.77 -0.15
N SER A 75 -24.11 9.56 0.63
CA SER A 75 -23.78 8.21 1.14
C SER A 75 -24.96 7.64 1.94
N PRO A 76 -25.22 6.32 1.87
CA PRO A 76 -26.26 5.69 2.69
C PRO A 76 -26.06 6.04 4.18
N PRO A 77 -27.13 6.36 4.92
CA PRO A 77 -27.02 6.70 6.33
C PRO A 77 -26.54 5.48 7.13
N LEU A 78 -25.66 5.72 8.09
CA LEU A 78 -25.25 4.73 9.07
C LEU A 78 -26.36 4.60 10.13
N ASN A 79 -27.20 3.59 9.99
CA ASN A 79 -28.33 3.38 10.90
C ASN A 79 -27.88 2.70 12.20
N PRO A 80 -28.37 3.12 13.37
CA PRO A 80 -28.09 2.45 14.64
C PRO A 80 -28.41 0.96 14.57
N GLY A 81 -27.53 0.13 15.12
CA GLY A 81 -27.62 -1.34 15.08
C GLY A 81 -27.00 -1.98 13.84
N MET A 82 -26.67 -1.21 12.80
CA MET A 82 -26.00 -1.73 11.62
C MET A 82 -24.60 -2.25 11.98
N GLN A 83 -24.29 -3.47 11.55
CA GLN A 83 -22.95 -4.05 11.61
C GLN A 83 -22.31 -4.02 10.24
N ALA A 84 -21.09 -3.51 10.15
CA ALA A 84 -20.37 -3.40 8.89
C ALA A 84 -18.86 -3.46 9.08
N THR A 85 -18.15 -3.79 8.00
CA THR A 85 -16.73 -3.50 7.85
C THR A 85 -16.60 -2.09 7.30
N PHE A 86 -15.91 -1.24 8.05
CA PHE A 86 -15.66 0.16 7.70
C PHE A 86 -14.26 0.29 7.11
N TYR A 87 -14.19 0.92 5.96
CA TYR A 87 -12.96 1.28 5.25
C TYR A 87 -12.79 2.78 5.40
N THR A 88 -11.73 3.23 6.08
CA THR A 88 -11.59 4.62 6.49
C THR A 88 -10.18 5.15 6.25
N THR A 89 -10.06 6.48 6.08
CA THR A 89 -8.78 7.16 5.87
C THR A 89 -8.69 8.41 6.73
N GLY A 90 -7.45 8.82 7.03
CA GLY A 90 -7.16 9.95 7.90
C GLY A 90 -7.72 9.75 9.31
N TRP A 91 -7.13 10.42 10.28
CA TRP A 91 -7.65 10.38 11.66
C TRP A 91 -7.34 11.68 12.37
N ILE A 92 -8.24 12.07 13.26
CA ILE A 92 -8.08 13.21 14.16
C ILE A 92 -8.40 12.72 15.57
N TYR A 93 -7.49 12.97 16.49
CA TYR A 93 -7.72 12.69 17.91
C TYR A 93 -8.59 13.80 18.53
N GLY A 94 -9.61 13.39 19.26
CA GLY A 94 -10.51 14.23 20.02
C GLY A 94 -11.08 13.47 21.21
N ARG A 95 -12.35 13.70 21.57
CA ARG A 95 -13.04 12.84 22.54
C ARG A 95 -13.05 11.38 22.11
N TRP A 96 -13.13 11.15 20.78
CA TRP A 96 -12.97 9.87 20.09
C TRP A 96 -12.05 10.09 18.88
N ILE A 97 -11.53 8.99 18.36
CA ILE A 97 -10.86 9.05 17.04
C ILE A 97 -11.95 9.35 16.00
N THR A 98 -11.72 10.37 15.19
CA THR A 98 -12.58 10.73 14.07
C THR A 98 -11.87 10.31 12.79
N VAL A 99 -12.57 9.56 11.94
CA VAL A 99 -12.07 9.06 10.65
C VAL A 99 -13.01 9.47 9.53
N ARG A 100 -12.49 9.54 8.30
CA ARG A 100 -13.31 9.75 7.10
C ARG A 100 -13.60 8.40 6.47
N GLU A 101 -14.87 8.15 6.20
CA GLU A 101 -15.29 6.95 5.48
C GLU A 101 -14.80 6.99 4.02
N VAL A 102 -14.27 5.87 3.54
CA VAL A 102 -14.05 5.56 2.11
C VAL A 102 -15.25 4.76 1.60
N GLY A 103 -15.74 3.85 2.42
CA GLY A 103 -16.93 3.05 2.22
C GLY A 103 -17.12 2.03 3.33
N HIS A 104 -18.24 1.29 3.27
CA HIS A 104 -18.50 0.20 4.20
C HIS A 104 -19.16 -0.99 3.49
N GLU A 105 -18.97 -2.18 4.04
CA GLU A 105 -19.62 -3.42 3.60
C GLU A 105 -20.46 -3.96 4.76
N PRO A 106 -21.80 -4.03 4.63
CA PRO A 106 -22.65 -4.60 5.67
C PRO A 106 -22.27 -6.06 5.97
N ILE A 107 -22.24 -6.42 7.24
CA ILE A 107 -22.06 -7.78 7.69
C ILE A 107 -23.45 -8.40 7.77
N GLY A 108 -23.76 -9.34 6.86
CA GLY A 108 -25.09 -9.97 6.80
C GLY A 108 -25.38 -10.79 8.06
N PRO A 109 -26.68 -10.92 8.45
CA PRO A 109 -27.09 -11.64 9.66
C PRO A 109 -26.66 -13.11 9.65
N GLN A 110 -26.47 -13.73 8.50
CA GLN A 110 -25.96 -15.11 8.37
C GLN A 110 -24.50 -15.26 8.77
N LEU A 111 -23.71 -14.19 8.68
CA LEU A 111 -22.31 -14.15 9.11
C LEU A 111 -22.18 -13.75 10.59
N ALA A 112 -23.15 -13.03 11.15
CA ALA A 112 -23.10 -12.54 12.54
C ALA A 112 -23.31 -13.64 13.60
N THR A 113 -23.90 -14.78 13.21
CA THR A 113 -24.26 -15.89 14.13
C THR A 113 -23.20 -16.99 14.23
N VAL A 114 -22.18 -17.01 13.37
CA VAL A 114 -21.13 -18.03 13.38
C VAL A 114 -19.97 -17.55 14.22
N ALA A 115 -19.61 -18.27 15.28
CA ALA A 115 -18.35 -18.10 15.97
C ALA A 115 -17.22 -18.33 14.97
N GLY A 116 -16.55 -17.26 14.51
CA GLY A 116 -15.57 -17.29 13.41
C GLY A 116 -15.76 -16.18 12.37
N THR A 117 -16.85 -15.39 12.46
CA THR A 117 -17.14 -14.29 11.52
C THR A 117 -16.00 -13.28 11.44
N GLY A 118 -15.34 -13.01 12.58
CA GLY A 118 -14.19 -12.12 12.63
C GLY A 118 -13.02 -12.64 11.81
N THR A 119 -12.76 -13.94 11.83
CA THR A 119 -11.68 -14.56 11.04
C THR A 119 -11.99 -14.49 9.55
N ALA A 120 -13.22 -14.82 9.13
CA ALA A 120 -13.62 -14.75 7.73
C ALA A 120 -13.51 -13.33 7.14
N GLN A 121 -13.94 -12.31 7.89
CA GLN A 121 -13.78 -10.91 7.46
C GLN A 121 -12.31 -10.48 7.44
N GLN A 122 -11.53 -10.90 8.41
CA GLN A 122 -10.09 -10.65 8.45
C GLN A 122 -9.39 -11.25 7.22
N ASP A 123 -9.72 -12.48 6.85
CA ASP A 123 -9.15 -13.16 5.69
C ASP A 123 -9.53 -12.45 4.38
N LEU A 124 -10.76 -11.96 4.28
CA LEU A 124 -11.22 -11.19 3.12
C LEU A 124 -10.47 -9.84 2.98
N VAL A 125 -10.26 -9.14 4.09
CA VAL A 125 -9.48 -7.88 4.11
C VAL A 125 -8.01 -8.16 3.80
N ALA A 126 -7.42 -9.18 4.43
CA ALA A 126 -6.03 -9.59 4.20
C ALA A 126 -5.80 -10.01 2.74
N GLY A 127 -6.72 -10.80 2.16
CA GLY A 127 -6.67 -11.18 0.76
C GLY A 127 -6.74 -9.99 -0.20
N ALA A 128 -7.62 -9.02 0.07
CA ALA A 128 -7.70 -7.79 -0.70
C ALA A 128 -6.43 -6.93 -0.55
N ARG A 129 -5.84 -6.85 0.65
CA ARG A 129 -4.57 -6.15 0.90
C ARG A 129 -3.42 -6.82 0.15
N GLN A 130 -3.37 -8.16 0.12
CA GLN A 130 -2.39 -8.89 -0.66
C GLN A 130 -2.50 -8.56 -2.15
N GLN A 131 -3.72 -8.53 -2.71
CA GLN A 131 -3.93 -8.14 -4.11
C GLN A 131 -3.46 -6.70 -4.41
N VAL A 132 -3.70 -5.75 -3.50
CA VAL A 132 -3.19 -4.38 -3.61
C VAL A 132 -1.66 -4.38 -3.62
N ASN A 133 -1.03 -5.09 -2.67
CA ASN A 133 0.43 -5.15 -2.57
C ASN A 133 1.05 -5.82 -3.80
N ASP A 134 0.46 -6.89 -4.32
CA ASP A 134 0.92 -7.60 -5.51
C ASP A 134 0.81 -6.72 -6.77
N ALA A 135 -0.28 -5.98 -6.92
CA ALA A 135 -0.45 -5.05 -8.03
C ALA A 135 0.58 -3.91 -7.98
N ASP A 136 0.84 -3.36 -6.79
CA ASP A 136 1.83 -2.31 -6.60
C ASP A 136 3.25 -2.85 -6.83
N LEU A 137 3.57 -4.03 -6.32
CA LEU A 137 4.85 -4.69 -6.53
C LEU A 137 5.07 -5.02 -8.02
N LYS A 138 4.05 -5.54 -8.71
CA LYS A 138 4.11 -5.81 -10.15
C LYS A 138 4.39 -4.54 -10.96
N ALA A 139 3.70 -3.43 -10.67
CA ALA A 139 3.95 -2.15 -11.33
C ALA A 139 5.38 -1.64 -11.09
N ARG A 140 5.93 -1.88 -9.88
CA ARG A 140 7.31 -1.53 -9.57
C ARG A 140 8.32 -2.41 -10.30
N ILE A 141 8.10 -3.71 -10.38
CA ILE A 141 8.92 -4.65 -11.16
C ILE A 141 8.97 -4.23 -12.63
N GLN A 142 7.81 -3.85 -13.21
CA GLN A 142 7.73 -3.41 -14.61
C GLN A 142 8.59 -2.17 -14.86
N THR A 143 8.55 -1.19 -13.95
CA THR A 143 9.28 0.08 -14.07
C THR A 143 10.72 0.04 -13.55
N ALA A 144 11.13 -1.02 -12.83
CA ALA A 144 12.50 -1.22 -12.40
C ALA A 144 13.43 -1.41 -13.60
N ALA A 145 14.58 -0.73 -13.59
CA ALA A 145 15.64 -0.97 -14.57
C ALA A 145 16.37 -2.29 -14.29
N MET A 146 16.40 -2.70 -13.00
CA MET A 146 17.08 -3.90 -12.55
C MET A 146 16.31 -4.52 -11.38
N VAL A 147 16.24 -5.85 -11.36
CA VAL A 147 15.72 -6.65 -10.24
C VAL A 147 16.74 -7.71 -9.91
N VAL A 148 17.26 -7.72 -8.69
CA VAL A 148 18.32 -8.61 -8.26
C VAL A 148 18.05 -9.22 -6.90
N VAL A 149 18.57 -10.43 -6.69
CA VAL A 149 18.77 -11.02 -5.36
C VAL A 149 20.24 -10.85 -5.03
N GLY A 150 20.55 -10.36 -3.84
CA GLY A 150 21.94 -10.10 -3.50
C GLY A 150 22.16 -9.69 -2.06
N ARG A 151 23.38 -9.27 -1.78
CA ARG A 151 23.84 -8.85 -0.47
C ARG A 151 24.54 -7.50 -0.55
N VAL A 152 24.25 -6.62 0.40
CA VAL A 152 24.97 -5.37 0.59
C VAL A 152 26.37 -5.65 1.15
N GLU A 153 27.40 -5.42 0.35
CA GLU A 153 28.80 -5.61 0.79
C GLU A 153 29.28 -4.43 1.63
N GLN A 154 28.92 -3.21 1.24
CA GLN A 154 29.45 -2.00 1.84
C GLN A 154 28.44 -0.85 1.79
N ILE A 155 28.49 0.01 2.81
CA ILE A 155 27.86 1.34 2.81
C ILE A 155 28.97 2.39 2.83
N ARG A 156 28.85 3.42 1.99
CA ARG A 156 29.82 4.50 1.91
C ARG A 156 29.17 5.85 1.58
N PRO A 157 29.85 6.98 1.79
CA PRO A 157 29.46 8.26 1.20
C PRO A 157 29.43 8.19 -0.32
N PRO A 158 28.57 8.99 -1.00
CA PRO A 158 28.47 8.98 -2.45
C PRO A 158 29.79 9.37 -3.10
N ALA A 159 30.24 8.57 -4.06
CA ALA A 159 31.38 8.86 -4.92
C ALA A 159 30.88 9.44 -6.26
N TYR A 160 30.91 10.76 -6.38
CA TYR A 160 30.47 11.45 -7.59
C TYR A 160 31.60 11.52 -8.64
N THR A 161 31.19 11.44 -9.92
CA THR A 161 32.07 11.73 -11.05
C THR A 161 32.03 13.25 -11.32
N GLY A 162 33.09 13.96 -11.00
CA GLY A 162 33.19 15.41 -11.26
C GLY A 162 33.75 16.20 -10.08
N ALA A 163 33.94 17.51 -10.28
CA ALA A 163 34.38 18.41 -9.21
C ALA A 163 33.38 18.35 -8.05
N PRO A 164 33.86 18.37 -6.79
CA PRO A 164 32.95 18.41 -5.65
C PRO A 164 32.03 19.62 -5.81
N ALA A 165 30.72 19.35 -5.78
CA ALA A 165 29.75 20.43 -5.69
C ALA A 165 30.15 21.30 -4.50
N ARG A 166 30.01 22.63 -4.63
CA ARG A 166 30.27 23.59 -3.53
C ARG A 166 29.67 23.01 -2.25
N PRO A 167 30.33 23.17 -1.08
CA PRO A 167 29.82 22.62 0.17
C PRO A 167 28.39 23.13 0.36
N LYS A 168 27.45 22.24 0.14
CA LYS A 168 26.02 22.50 0.32
C LYS A 168 25.82 22.70 1.80
N ARG A 169 25.17 23.78 2.21
CA ARG A 169 24.72 23.92 3.60
C ARG A 169 23.77 22.74 3.87
N PHE A 170 24.18 21.86 4.76
CA PHE A 170 23.31 20.78 5.23
C PHE A 170 22.18 21.41 6.03
N THR A 171 20.95 21.13 5.63
CA THR A 171 19.74 21.41 6.39
C THR A 171 19.24 20.12 7.02
N GLU A 172 18.40 20.20 8.04
CA GLU A 172 17.76 19.03 8.64
C GLU A 172 16.93 18.22 7.63
N HIS A 173 16.47 18.86 6.55
CA HIS A 173 15.72 18.23 5.47
C HIS A 173 16.60 17.69 4.33
N ASP A 174 17.92 17.73 4.46
CA ASP A 174 18.78 17.10 3.45
C ASP A 174 18.72 15.57 3.54
N PRO A 175 18.68 14.88 2.38
CA PRO A 175 18.56 13.43 2.36
C PRO A 175 19.80 12.70 2.93
N ASN A 176 20.93 13.38 3.06
CA ASN A 176 22.21 12.78 3.48
C ASN A 176 22.49 11.48 2.69
N TRP A 177 22.60 11.63 1.37
CA TRP A 177 22.76 10.49 0.47
C TRP A 177 23.93 9.60 0.86
N GLN A 178 23.71 8.28 0.76
CA GLN A 178 24.69 7.22 0.92
C GLN A 178 24.63 6.27 -0.26
N GLU A 179 25.70 5.48 -0.45
CA GLU A 179 25.78 4.43 -1.45
C GLU A 179 25.90 3.07 -0.77
N ALA A 180 25.03 2.14 -1.16
CA ALA A 180 25.18 0.71 -0.90
C ALA A 180 25.81 0.05 -2.13
N ILE A 181 26.85 -0.74 -1.92
CA ILE A 181 27.40 -1.63 -2.94
C ILE A 181 26.76 -2.99 -2.76
N ILE A 182 25.98 -3.41 -3.73
CA ILE A 182 25.28 -4.70 -3.71
C ILE A 182 26.01 -5.70 -4.60
N HIS A 183 26.43 -6.82 -4.03
CA HIS A 183 26.83 -8.00 -4.78
C HIS A 183 25.59 -8.74 -5.26
N VAL A 184 25.49 -9.00 -6.54
CA VAL A 184 24.37 -9.70 -7.17
C VAL A 184 24.61 -11.21 -7.08
N ASP A 185 23.82 -11.89 -6.25
CA ASP A 185 23.82 -13.36 -6.18
C ASP A 185 23.05 -13.94 -7.38
N GLU A 186 21.95 -13.28 -7.78
CA GLU A 186 21.11 -13.67 -8.91
C GLU A 186 20.50 -12.43 -9.58
N GLY A 187 20.62 -12.31 -10.90
CA GLY A 187 19.96 -11.29 -11.71
C GLY A 187 18.61 -11.80 -12.21
N LEU A 188 17.50 -11.20 -11.74
CA LEU A 188 16.16 -11.51 -12.23
C LEU A 188 15.79 -10.66 -13.44
N LYS A 189 16.31 -9.42 -13.52
CA LYS A 189 16.11 -8.47 -14.62
C LYS A 189 17.30 -7.51 -14.67
N GLY A 190 17.90 -7.32 -15.84
CA GLY A 190 18.85 -6.23 -16.10
C GLY A 190 20.21 -6.32 -15.41
N ALA A 191 20.55 -7.46 -14.80
CA ALA A 191 21.85 -7.73 -14.17
C ALA A 191 22.24 -9.20 -14.32
N THR A 192 23.51 -9.48 -14.13
CA THR A 192 24.12 -10.83 -14.14
C THR A 192 24.65 -11.16 -12.75
N ALA A 193 24.61 -12.43 -12.36
CA ALA A 193 25.21 -12.90 -11.11
C ALA A 193 26.72 -12.59 -11.08
N GLY A 194 27.22 -12.17 -9.92
CA GLY A 194 28.62 -11.75 -9.72
C GLY A 194 28.87 -10.26 -9.97
N GLU A 195 27.91 -9.55 -10.58
CA GLU A 195 28.03 -8.09 -10.73
C GLU A 195 27.96 -7.36 -9.39
N ARG A 196 28.50 -6.13 -9.36
CA ARG A 196 28.33 -5.18 -8.26
C ARG A 196 27.57 -3.98 -8.76
N VAL A 197 26.57 -3.56 -8.02
CA VAL A 197 25.72 -2.40 -8.33
C VAL A 197 25.78 -1.35 -7.23
N VAL A 198 25.81 -0.08 -7.63
CA VAL A 198 25.80 1.06 -6.71
C VAL A 198 24.36 1.55 -6.56
N VAL A 199 23.84 1.53 -5.33
CA VAL A 199 22.48 1.97 -5.00
C VAL A 199 22.54 3.14 -4.04
N ARG A 200 21.96 4.28 -4.42
CA ARG A 200 21.87 5.48 -3.59
C ARG A 200 20.58 5.49 -2.80
N PHE A 201 20.68 5.85 -1.54
CA PHE A 201 19.55 5.93 -0.64
C PHE A 201 19.74 7.09 0.35
N PRO A 202 18.66 7.72 0.85
CA PRO A 202 18.78 8.76 1.86
C PRO A 202 19.11 8.18 3.23
N GLY A 203 20.22 8.59 3.81
CA GLY A 203 20.64 8.22 5.17
C GLY A 203 19.95 9.04 6.27
N SER A 204 19.28 10.16 5.91
CA SER A 204 18.57 11.02 6.86
C SER A 204 17.45 10.29 7.59
N ARG A 205 17.22 10.69 8.86
CA ARG A 205 16.08 10.24 9.70
C ARG A 205 14.94 11.25 9.72
N ASP A 206 15.02 12.30 8.91
CA ASP A 206 13.94 13.26 8.74
C ASP A 206 12.64 12.56 8.32
N VAL A 207 11.50 13.10 8.74
CA VAL A 207 10.16 12.56 8.46
C VAL A 207 9.92 12.40 6.96
N ALA A 208 10.50 13.26 6.13
CA ALA A 208 10.42 13.17 4.66
C ALA A 208 11.04 11.87 4.11
N PHE A 209 11.96 11.24 4.84
CA PHE A 209 12.69 10.05 4.41
C PHE A 209 12.45 8.82 5.30
N VAL A 210 11.56 8.91 6.29
CA VAL A 210 11.29 7.80 7.23
C VAL A 210 10.74 6.57 6.50
N GLY A 211 9.95 6.76 5.46
CA GLY A 211 9.37 5.69 4.64
C GLY A 211 10.30 5.12 3.56
N THR A 212 11.52 5.68 3.39
CA THR A 212 12.47 5.16 2.40
C THR A 212 13.33 4.06 2.99
N PRO A 213 13.67 3.01 2.20
CA PRO A 213 14.57 1.96 2.64
C PRO A 213 15.90 2.50 3.14
N LYS A 214 16.42 1.88 4.18
CA LYS A 214 17.78 2.07 4.68
C LYS A 214 18.53 0.76 4.47
N PHE A 215 19.78 0.87 4.05
CA PHE A 215 20.62 -0.29 3.82
C PHE A 215 21.61 -0.47 4.97
N ALA A 216 21.96 -1.72 5.25
CA ALA A 216 23.00 -2.09 6.19
C ALA A 216 23.99 -3.08 5.52
N ALA A 217 25.27 -2.99 5.86
CA ALA A 217 26.27 -3.97 5.40
C ALA A 217 25.87 -5.39 5.89
N GLY A 218 26.01 -6.37 5.02
CA GLY A 218 25.57 -7.74 5.27
C GLY A 218 24.08 -8.02 5.02
N GLN A 219 23.26 -6.98 4.77
CA GLN A 219 21.84 -7.16 4.47
C GLN A 219 21.67 -7.95 3.17
N GLU A 220 20.92 -9.05 3.25
CA GLU A 220 20.47 -9.81 2.08
C GLU A 220 19.04 -9.42 1.71
N GLY A 221 18.74 -9.45 0.40
CA GLY A 221 17.39 -9.08 -0.05
C GLY A 221 17.16 -9.29 -1.54
N THR A 222 15.93 -9.00 -1.93
CA THR A 222 15.52 -8.82 -3.33
C THR A 222 15.33 -7.31 -3.55
N PHE A 223 16.06 -6.76 -4.50
CA PHE A 223 16.15 -5.31 -4.72
C PHE A 223 15.58 -4.94 -6.09
N LEU A 224 14.64 -4.00 -6.10
CA LEU A 224 14.06 -3.41 -7.31
C LEU A 224 14.69 -2.04 -7.52
N LEU A 225 15.54 -1.91 -8.52
CA LEU A 225 16.40 -0.77 -8.69
C LEU A 225 15.98 0.07 -9.89
N ARG A 226 15.93 1.38 -9.71
CA ARG A 226 15.69 2.37 -10.77
C ARG A 226 16.97 3.13 -11.05
N LYS A 227 17.19 3.54 -12.32
CA LYS A 227 18.31 4.44 -12.63
C LYS A 227 18.19 5.70 -11.79
N ASP A 228 19.30 6.14 -11.24
CA ASP A 228 19.30 7.33 -10.37
C ASP A 228 18.96 8.59 -11.17
N SER A 229 17.86 9.22 -10.78
CA SER A 229 17.45 10.55 -11.23
C SER A 229 17.22 11.50 -10.06
N ALA A 230 17.36 11.02 -8.82
CA ALA A 230 17.03 11.77 -7.62
C ALA A 230 18.21 12.60 -7.09
N THR A 231 19.46 12.13 -7.31
CA THR A 231 20.66 12.79 -6.75
C THR A 231 21.26 13.84 -7.67
N GLY A 232 20.74 13.98 -8.90
CA GLY A 232 21.30 14.88 -9.91
C GLY A 232 22.59 14.36 -10.59
N SER A 233 23.06 13.17 -10.21
CA SER A 233 24.25 12.53 -10.82
C SER A 233 23.95 11.05 -11.07
N PRO A 234 23.61 10.66 -12.30
CA PRO A 234 23.22 9.27 -12.61
C PRO A 234 24.41 8.29 -12.54
N LEU A 235 25.63 8.80 -12.41
CA LEU A 235 26.85 7.99 -12.42
C LEU A 235 27.53 8.01 -11.05
N ALA A 236 28.15 6.90 -10.69
CA ALA A 236 28.97 6.72 -9.50
C ALA A 236 30.35 6.20 -9.86
N LEU A 237 31.31 6.32 -8.93
CA LEU A 237 32.64 5.70 -9.05
C LEU A 237 32.67 4.38 -8.29
N MET A 238 33.10 3.31 -8.95
CA MET A 238 33.33 2.01 -8.34
C MET A 238 34.64 1.40 -8.87
N ALA A 239 35.58 1.12 -7.96
CA ALA A 239 36.92 0.61 -8.29
C ALA A 239 37.65 1.45 -9.36
N GLY A 240 37.49 2.79 -9.32
CA GLY A 240 38.11 3.71 -10.29
C GLY A 240 37.37 3.83 -11.63
N GLN A 241 36.30 3.07 -11.83
CA GLN A 241 35.47 3.11 -13.04
C GLN A 241 34.17 3.85 -12.79
N THR A 242 33.70 4.55 -13.82
CA THR A 242 32.40 5.17 -13.83
C THR A 242 31.32 4.15 -14.16
N VAL A 243 30.34 3.98 -13.26
CA VAL A 243 29.24 3.02 -13.41
C VAL A 243 27.89 3.73 -13.25
N GLN A 244 26.83 3.13 -13.80
CA GLN A 244 25.48 3.59 -13.56
C GLN A 244 25.11 3.46 -12.08
N ALA A 245 24.61 4.54 -11.47
CA ALA A 245 24.01 4.51 -10.14
C ALA A 245 22.50 4.22 -10.23
N TYR A 246 22.01 3.56 -9.21
CA TYR A 246 20.59 3.23 -9.06
C TYR A 246 20.05 3.81 -7.76
N THR A 247 18.72 3.80 -7.60
CA THR A 247 18.03 4.16 -6.37
C THR A 247 16.97 3.12 -6.01
N ALA A 248 16.69 2.99 -4.71
CA ALA A 248 15.57 2.25 -4.14
C ALA A 248 14.93 3.15 -3.07
N LEU A 249 13.83 3.81 -3.41
CA LEU A 249 13.24 4.90 -2.61
C LEU A 249 11.87 4.56 -2.01
N HIS A 250 11.35 3.39 -2.29
CA HIS A 250 10.06 2.96 -1.77
C HIS A 250 10.21 1.65 -0.99
N ARG A 251 9.40 1.46 0.04
CA ARG A 251 9.45 0.26 0.90
C ARG A 251 9.42 -1.06 0.13
N LEU A 252 8.71 -1.13 -1.00
CA LEU A 252 8.65 -2.31 -1.86
C LEU A 252 9.85 -2.45 -2.82
N ASP A 253 10.78 -1.51 -2.81
CA ASP A 253 12.01 -1.64 -3.61
C ASP A 253 13.07 -2.52 -2.93
N VAL A 254 12.88 -2.80 -1.64
CA VAL A 254 13.77 -3.65 -0.83
C VAL A 254 12.92 -4.68 -0.09
N LEU A 255 12.99 -5.92 -0.54
CA LEU A 255 12.22 -7.03 -0.01
C LEU A 255 13.16 -8.04 0.65
N SER A 256 12.60 -8.92 1.47
CA SER A 256 13.35 -10.06 2.00
C SER A 256 13.88 -10.95 0.85
N LYS A 257 15.01 -11.61 1.07
CA LYS A 257 15.53 -12.63 0.13
C LYS A 257 14.50 -13.76 -0.09
N GLN A 258 13.69 -14.04 0.93
CA GLN A 258 12.63 -15.06 0.89
C GLN A 258 11.47 -14.68 -0.06
N ASP A 259 11.34 -13.40 -0.43
CA ASP A 259 10.31 -12.93 -1.36
C ASP A 259 10.71 -13.14 -2.85
N ALA A 260 11.94 -13.55 -3.13
CA ALA A 260 12.41 -13.75 -4.50
C ALA A 260 11.54 -14.71 -5.34
N PRO A 261 11.03 -15.85 -4.82
CA PRO A 261 10.10 -16.71 -5.56
C PRO A 261 8.80 -16.00 -5.93
N HIS A 262 8.26 -15.19 -5.03
CA HIS A 262 7.05 -14.40 -5.27
C HIS A 262 7.28 -13.35 -6.37
N VAL A 263 8.40 -12.62 -6.31
CA VAL A 263 8.81 -11.66 -7.35
C VAL A 263 8.91 -12.34 -8.71
N ARG A 264 9.55 -13.53 -8.80
CA ARG A 264 9.62 -14.30 -10.06
C ARG A 264 8.24 -14.68 -10.59
N THR A 265 7.31 -15.04 -9.70
CA THR A 265 5.93 -15.35 -10.08
C THR A 265 5.25 -14.13 -10.69
N LEU A 266 5.34 -12.97 -10.03
CA LEU A 266 4.76 -11.71 -10.54
C LEU A 266 5.38 -11.26 -11.87
N MET A 267 6.66 -11.55 -12.11
CA MET A 267 7.35 -11.25 -13.38
C MET A 267 6.83 -12.08 -14.56
N ARG A 268 6.35 -13.29 -14.30
CA ARG A 268 5.85 -14.23 -15.33
C ARG A 268 4.36 -14.03 -15.64
N THR A 269 3.63 -13.39 -14.74
CA THR A 269 2.20 -13.12 -14.91
C THR A 269 2.01 -11.91 -15.82
N PRO A 270 1.30 -12.01 -16.95
CA PRO A 270 1.10 -10.92 -17.90
C PRO A 270 0.34 -9.71 -17.30
#